data_02d40154ebc5d7e88c4b12397cd1c509
#
_entry.id   02d40154ebc5d7e88c4b12397cd1c509
#
_cell.length_a   1.000
_cell.length_b   1.000
_cell.length_c   1.000
_cell.angle_alpha   90.00
_cell.angle_beta   90.00
_cell.angle_gamma   90.00
#
_symmetry.space_group_name_H-M   'P 1'
#
loop_
_entity.id
_entity.type
_entity.pdbx_description
1 polymer ?
#
loop_
_entity_poly.entity_id
_entity_poly.type
_entity_poly.pdbx_seq_one_letter_code
_entity_poly.pdbx_strand_id
1 'polypeptide(L)'
;MGNTGQATARIAAAFGMQVCAYTSKPQSQLPGGIRKMELDELFRECDVVSLHCPLTPDTKELVNAARLALMKPTAILINTGRGPLVNEKDLADALNKGVIAAAGLDVLSSEPSQYTNPLLTAKNCFITPHIAWATKEARVRLMRIAVGNLKGFIKGEIVNNVAE
;
A
#
# COMPACT_ATOMS: atom_id res chain seq x y z
N MET A 1 3.05 8.06 -8.33
CA MET A 1 1.84 7.90 -7.52
C MET A 1 0.69 7.55 -8.43
N GLY A 2 0.11 6.35 -8.26
CA GLY A 2 -1.00 5.82 -9.06
C GLY A 2 -2.37 6.24 -8.53
N ASN A 3 -3.45 5.73 -9.15
CA ASN A 3 -4.83 6.11 -8.81
C ASN A 3 -5.20 5.84 -7.34
N THR A 4 -4.83 4.69 -6.81
CA THR A 4 -5.11 4.33 -5.40
C THR A 4 -4.39 5.28 -4.44
N GLY A 5 -3.08 5.51 -4.64
CA GLY A 5 -2.33 6.44 -3.81
C GLY A 5 -2.87 7.87 -3.86
N GLN A 6 -3.33 8.35 -5.03
CA GLN A 6 -3.98 9.65 -5.15
C GLN A 6 -5.33 9.70 -4.42
N ALA A 7 -6.12 8.62 -4.46
CA ALA A 7 -7.38 8.56 -3.73
C ALA A 7 -7.15 8.61 -2.22
N THR A 8 -6.19 7.84 -1.72
CA THR A 8 -5.78 7.84 -0.31
C THR A 8 -5.29 9.23 0.12
N ALA A 9 -4.44 9.87 -0.71
CA ALA A 9 -3.93 11.20 -0.45
C ALA A 9 -5.04 12.26 -0.31
N ARG A 10 -6.06 12.22 -1.18
CA ARG A 10 -7.21 13.14 -1.08
C ARG A 10 -7.98 12.96 0.23
N ILE A 11 -8.17 11.71 0.65
CA ILE A 11 -8.86 11.40 1.91
C ILE A 11 -8.03 11.88 3.09
N ALA A 12 -6.72 11.59 3.11
CA ALA A 12 -5.82 12.05 4.17
C ALA A 12 -5.81 13.58 4.30
N ALA A 13 -5.71 14.30 3.17
CA ALA A 13 -5.78 15.76 3.15
C ALA A 13 -7.12 16.30 3.68
N ALA A 14 -8.24 15.63 3.38
CA ALA A 14 -9.56 16.01 3.90
C ALA A 14 -9.67 15.85 5.42
N PHE A 15 -8.86 14.94 6.01
CA PHE A 15 -8.70 14.83 7.47
C PHE A 15 -7.67 15.82 8.05
N GLY A 16 -7.14 16.75 7.25
CA GLY A 16 -6.16 17.74 7.71
C GLY A 16 -4.72 17.22 7.78
N MET A 17 -4.43 16.04 7.25
CA MET A 17 -3.06 15.49 7.24
C MET A 17 -2.20 16.18 6.17
N GLN A 18 -0.93 16.40 6.49
CA GLN A 18 0.09 16.78 5.51
C GLN A 18 0.49 15.54 4.70
N VAL A 19 0.33 15.60 3.38
CA VAL A 19 0.58 14.43 2.52
C VAL A 19 1.94 14.55 1.83
N CYS A 20 2.77 13.53 2.01
CA CYS A 20 4.04 13.35 1.33
C CYS A 20 4.00 12.13 0.41
N ALA A 21 4.82 12.11 -0.63
CA ALA A 21 4.88 10.98 -1.55
C ALA A 21 6.30 10.71 -2.05
N TYR A 22 6.72 9.44 -1.98
CA TYR A 22 7.82 8.91 -2.79
C TYR A 22 7.25 8.35 -4.09
N THR A 23 7.75 8.82 -5.23
CA THR A 23 7.23 8.42 -6.55
C THR A 23 8.23 8.80 -7.66
N SER A 24 8.22 8.04 -8.76
CA SER A 24 9.00 8.38 -9.97
C SER A 24 8.49 9.62 -10.69
N LYS A 25 7.24 10.08 -10.44
CA LYS A 25 6.70 11.30 -11.04
C LYS A 25 7.43 12.54 -10.50
N PRO A 26 7.68 13.56 -11.34
CA PRO A 26 8.17 14.83 -10.88
C PRO A 26 7.14 15.57 -10.01
N GLN A 27 7.60 16.49 -9.16
CA GLN A 27 6.73 17.28 -8.27
C GLN A 27 5.60 17.99 -9.04
N SER A 28 5.89 18.49 -10.24
CA SER A 28 4.91 19.21 -11.09
C SER A 28 3.72 18.37 -11.56
N GLN A 29 3.84 17.02 -11.50
CA GLN A 29 2.76 16.08 -11.86
C GLN A 29 2.01 15.55 -10.65
N LEU A 30 2.35 15.99 -9.44
CA LEU A 30 1.63 15.61 -8.24
C LEU A 30 0.45 16.57 -8.02
N PRO A 31 -0.68 16.08 -7.48
CA PRO A 31 -1.76 16.94 -7.06
C PRO A 31 -1.29 18.02 -6.07
N GLY A 32 -1.91 19.18 -6.10
CA GLY A 32 -1.57 20.27 -5.18
C GLY A 32 -1.64 19.84 -3.72
N GLY A 33 -0.72 20.37 -2.90
CA GLY A 33 -0.64 20.04 -1.48
C GLY A 33 0.13 18.75 -1.14
N ILE A 34 0.63 18.02 -2.15
CA ILE A 34 1.47 16.82 -1.93
C ILE A 34 2.94 17.18 -2.11
N ARG A 35 3.75 16.96 -1.07
CA ARG A 35 5.22 17.15 -1.10
C ARG A 35 5.90 15.85 -1.57
N LYS A 36 6.73 15.94 -2.62
CA LYS A 36 7.61 14.83 -2.98
C LYS A 36 8.77 14.74 -2.00
N MET A 37 9.11 13.51 -1.61
CA MET A 37 10.22 13.24 -0.70
C MET A 37 11.04 12.05 -1.20
N GLU A 38 12.28 11.96 -0.75
CA GLU A 38 13.09 10.76 -0.89
C GLU A 38 12.56 9.64 0.05
N LEU A 39 12.81 8.38 -0.32
CA LEU A 39 12.20 7.24 0.34
C LEU A 39 12.53 7.18 1.85
N ASP A 40 13.80 7.27 2.19
CA ASP A 40 14.24 7.16 3.59
C ASP A 40 13.86 8.40 4.42
N GLU A 41 13.73 9.58 3.79
CA GLU A 41 13.18 10.78 4.42
C GLU A 41 11.70 10.59 4.76
N LEU A 42 10.93 10.00 3.83
CA LEU A 42 9.51 9.67 4.06
C LEU A 42 9.36 8.75 5.27
N PHE A 43 10.19 7.72 5.39
CA PHE A 43 10.14 6.83 6.56
C PHE A 43 10.47 7.55 7.87
N ARG A 44 11.40 8.52 7.87
CA ARG A 44 11.77 9.28 9.09
C ARG A 44 10.69 10.28 9.51
N GLU A 45 10.07 10.95 8.55
CA GLU A 45 9.22 12.12 8.87
C GLU A 45 7.74 11.80 9.01
N CYS A 46 7.25 10.73 8.38
CA CYS A 46 5.82 10.47 8.36
C CYS A 46 5.33 9.71 9.60
N ASP A 47 4.15 10.09 10.09
CA ASP A 47 3.47 9.40 11.18
C ASP A 47 2.68 8.18 10.69
N VAL A 48 2.29 8.19 9.40
CA VAL A 48 1.64 7.05 8.74
C VAL A 48 2.31 6.83 7.38
N VAL A 49 2.79 5.63 7.14
CA VAL A 49 3.34 5.20 5.85
C VAL A 49 2.40 4.20 5.21
N SER A 50 1.87 4.52 4.02
CA SER A 50 0.95 3.66 3.27
C SER A 50 1.55 3.25 1.92
N LEU A 51 1.58 1.94 1.65
CA LEU A 51 2.21 1.39 0.46
C LEU A 51 1.20 1.30 -0.70
N HIS A 52 1.54 1.92 -1.85
CA HIS A 52 0.74 1.94 -3.07
C HIS A 52 1.58 1.68 -4.33
N CYS A 53 2.79 1.15 -4.17
CA CYS A 53 3.66 0.76 -5.27
C CYS A 53 3.33 -0.67 -5.76
N PRO A 54 3.61 -1.01 -7.03
CA PRO A 54 3.56 -2.38 -7.50
C PRO A 54 4.68 -3.21 -6.86
N LEU A 55 4.48 -4.52 -6.82
CA LEU A 55 5.55 -5.45 -6.47
C LEU A 55 6.44 -5.68 -7.70
N THR A 56 7.69 -5.32 -7.58
CA THR A 56 8.76 -5.52 -8.58
C THR A 56 10.00 -6.05 -7.89
N PRO A 57 11.04 -6.49 -8.59
CA PRO A 57 12.32 -6.83 -7.96
C PRO A 57 12.87 -5.71 -7.06
N ASP A 58 12.72 -4.45 -7.46
CA ASP A 58 13.23 -3.27 -6.73
C ASP A 58 12.38 -2.90 -5.51
N THR A 59 11.10 -3.29 -5.49
CA THR A 59 10.18 -2.98 -4.40
C THR A 59 9.91 -4.16 -3.47
N LYS A 60 10.42 -5.36 -3.80
CA LYS A 60 10.37 -6.50 -2.89
C LYS A 60 11.11 -6.17 -1.61
N GLU A 61 10.47 -6.43 -0.47
CA GLU A 61 10.98 -6.09 0.86
C GLU A 61 11.44 -4.62 0.98
N LEU A 62 10.71 -3.73 0.29
CA LEU A 62 10.92 -2.29 0.40
C LEU A 62 10.88 -1.85 1.87
N VAL A 63 9.99 -2.44 2.65
CA VAL A 63 9.93 -2.29 4.11
C VAL A 63 10.68 -3.45 4.75
N ASN A 64 11.81 -3.14 5.37
CA ASN A 64 12.71 -4.08 6.05
C ASN A 64 13.22 -3.48 7.36
N ALA A 65 14.04 -4.19 8.11
CA ALA A 65 14.54 -3.76 9.41
C ALA A 65 15.21 -2.38 9.36
N ALA A 66 15.99 -2.09 8.31
CA ALA A 66 16.68 -0.81 8.18
C ALA A 66 15.71 0.36 8.04
N ARG A 67 14.66 0.23 7.21
CA ARG A 67 13.65 1.28 7.04
C ARG A 67 12.68 1.37 8.21
N LEU A 68 12.31 0.25 8.82
CA LEU A 68 11.51 0.27 10.06
C LEU A 68 12.24 1.01 11.18
N ALA A 69 13.56 0.86 11.29
CA ALA A 69 14.37 1.59 12.27
C ALA A 69 14.45 3.11 12.03
N LEU A 70 14.11 3.59 10.83
CA LEU A 70 14.01 5.02 10.54
C LEU A 70 12.69 5.63 11.02
N MET A 71 11.64 4.82 11.18
CA MET A 71 10.30 5.30 11.50
C MET A 71 10.24 5.83 12.94
N LYS A 72 9.28 6.72 13.17
CA LYS A 72 8.97 7.19 14.52
C LYS A 72 8.40 6.05 15.37
N PRO A 73 8.67 6.00 16.69
CA PRO A 73 8.06 4.99 17.56
C PRO A 73 6.52 5.04 17.59
N THR A 74 5.94 6.18 17.23
CA THR A 74 4.48 6.37 17.13
C THR A 74 3.92 6.09 15.75
N ALA A 75 4.77 5.77 14.77
CA ALA A 75 4.36 5.61 13.38
C ALA A 75 3.55 4.33 13.14
N ILE A 76 2.69 4.39 12.12
CA ILE A 76 1.84 3.30 11.66
C ILE A 76 2.20 2.95 10.22
N LEU A 77 2.38 1.65 9.95
CA LEU A 77 2.56 1.12 8.60
C LEU A 77 1.25 0.54 8.06
N ILE A 78 0.88 0.89 6.83
CA ILE A 78 -0.30 0.35 6.14
C ILE A 78 0.12 -0.31 4.83
N ASN A 79 -0.29 -1.57 4.63
CA ASN A 79 -0.10 -2.27 3.37
C ASN A 79 -1.40 -2.91 2.87
N THR A 80 -1.97 -2.32 1.83
CA THR A 80 -3.11 -2.86 1.06
C THR A 80 -2.72 -3.17 -0.39
N GLY A 81 -1.43 -3.22 -0.67
CA GLY A 81 -0.87 -3.46 -1.99
C GLY A 81 -0.54 -4.93 -2.25
N ARG A 82 0.67 -5.34 -1.86
CA ARG A 82 1.16 -6.72 -1.98
C ARG A 82 1.99 -7.09 -0.76
N GLY A 83 1.79 -8.30 -0.23
CA GLY A 83 2.49 -8.80 0.97
C GLY A 83 4.01 -8.71 0.87
N PRO A 84 4.65 -9.20 -0.22
CA PRO A 84 6.11 -9.19 -0.34
C PRO A 84 6.77 -7.80 -0.46
N LEU A 85 6.03 -6.70 -0.42
CA LEU A 85 6.59 -5.35 -0.23
C LEU A 85 7.21 -5.17 1.17
N VAL A 86 6.82 -6.03 2.11
CA VAL A 86 7.24 -5.98 3.51
C VAL A 86 7.96 -7.27 3.86
N ASN A 87 9.13 -7.18 4.50
CA ASN A 87 9.74 -8.32 5.17
C ASN A 87 8.95 -8.60 6.45
N GLU A 88 8.19 -9.69 6.47
CA GLU A 88 7.23 -10.02 7.54
C GLU A 88 7.92 -10.28 8.88
N LYS A 89 9.11 -10.91 8.84
CA LYS A 89 9.91 -11.17 10.04
C LYS A 89 10.40 -9.85 10.66
N ASP A 90 10.96 -8.97 9.83
CA ASP A 90 11.48 -7.68 10.30
C ASP A 90 10.35 -6.82 10.88
N LEU A 91 9.16 -6.84 10.25
CA LEU A 91 8.00 -6.10 10.74
C LEU A 91 7.50 -6.66 12.08
N ALA A 92 7.40 -7.99 12.21
CA ALA A 92 6.99 -8.62 13.47
C ALA A 92 7.98 -8.29 14.60
N ASP A 93 9.28 -8.37 14.32
CA ASP A 93 10.33 -8.01 15.28
C ASP A 93 10.24 -6.53 15.69
N ALA A 94 10.01 -5.63 14.73
CA ALA A 94 9.86 -4.19 14.99
C ALA A 94 8.63 -3.87 15.87
N LEU A 95 7.49 -4.49 15.58
CA LEU A 95 6.27 -4.33 16.36
C LEU A 95 6.43 -4.87 17.77
N ASN A 96 7.00 -6.06 17.92
CA ASN A 96 7.20 -6.69 19.23
C ASN A 96 8.18 -5.90 20.13
N LYS A 97 9.16 -5.22 19.52
CA LYS A 97 10.15 -4.36 20.21
C LYS A 97 9.66 -2.92 20.39
N GLY A 98 8.51 -2.54 19.84
CA GLY A 98 7.99 -1.16 19.89
C GLY A 98 8.80 -0.17 19.07
N VAL A 99 9.47 -0.61 18.01
CA VAL A 99 10.19 0.26 17.05
C VAL A 99 9.19 1.15 16.31
N ILE A 100 8.01 0.61 15.97
CA ILE A 100 6.85 1.34 15.46
C ILE A 100 5.61 1.01 16.29
N ALA A 101 4.59 1.86 16.24
CA ALA A 101 3.40 1.71 17.06
C ALA A 101 2.48 0.57 16.61
N ALA A 102 2.22 0.46 15.31
CA ALA A 102 1.25 -0.49 14.77
C ALA A 102 1.45 -0.75 13.28
N ALA A 103 0.84 -1.82 12.79
CA ALA A 103 0.70 -2.08 11.35
C ALA A 103 -0.72 -2.55 11.01
N GLY A 104 -1.26 -2.07 9.86
CA GLY A 104 -2.49 -2.52 9.24
C GLY A 104 -2.19 -3.17 7.89
N LEU A 105 -2.49 -4.45 7.76
CA LEU A 105 -2.14 -5.25 6.59
C LEU A 105 -3.38 -5.91 6.01
N ASP A 106 -3.66 -5.68 4.75
CA ASP A 106 -4.72 -6.42 4.03
C ASP A 106 -4.16 -7.58 3.21
N VAL A 107 -2.82 -7.66 3.13
CA VAL A 107 -2.09 -8.63 2.30
C VAL A 107 -0.90 -9.20 3.05
N LEU A 108 -0.62 -10.49 2.82
CA LEU A 108 0.54 -11.21 3.34
C LEU A 108 1.34 -11.82 2.18
N SER A 109 2.58 -12.25 2.46
CA SER A 109 3.48 -12.83 1.45
C SER A 109 2.97 -14.18 0.91
N SER A 110 2.19 -14.90 1.72
CA SER A 110 1.45 -16.11 1.32
C SER A 110 -0.02 -15.95 1.68
N GLU A 111 -0.90 -16.22 0.73
CA GLU A 111 -2.35 -16.16 0.92
C GLU A 111 -2.97 -17.45 0.38
N PRO A 112 -3.58 -18.29 1.25
CA PRO A 112 -3.75 -18.12 2.69
C PRO A 112 -2.41 -18.17 3.45
N SER A 113 -2.36 -17.44 4.57
CA SER A 113 -1.17 -17.37 5.43
C SER A 113 -0.85 -18.72 6.06
N GLN A 114 0.43 -19.01 6.20
CA GLN A 114 0.88 -20.15 7.02
C GLN A 114 0.69 -19.81 8.51
N TYR A 115 0.34 -20.82 9.32
CA TYR A 115 0.17 -20.66 10.78
C TYR A 115 1.45 -20.21 11.50
N THR A 116 2.62 -20.43 10.88
CA THR A 116 3.93 -20.01 11.40
C THR A 116 4.29 -18.56 11.06
N ASN A 117 3.44 -17.83 10.35
CA ASN A 117 3.73 -16.44 10.01
C ASN A 117 3.84 -15.58 11.27
N PRO A 118 4.99 -14.91 11.51
CA PRO A 118 5.25 -14.19 12.75
C PRO A 118 4.31 -12.99 12.97
N LEU A 119 3.71 -12.46 11.91
CA LEU A 119 2.76 -11.34 11.99
C LEU A 119 1.44 -11.73 12.67
N LEU A 120 1.06 -13.01 12.65
CA LEU A 120 -0.19 -13.47 13.28
C LEU A 120 -0.19 -13.30 14.81
N THR A 121 0.99 -13.24 15.41
CA THR A 121 1.15 -13.07 16.87
C THR A 121 1.89 -11.78 17.24
N ALA A 122 2.24 -10.95 16.26
CA ALA A 122 2.92 -9.69 16.52
C ALA A 122 2.00 -8.68 17.21
N LYS A 123 2.56 -7.90 18.13
CA LYS A 123 1.84 -6.84 18.85
C LYS A 123 1.34 -5.78 17.86
N ASN A 124 0.12 -5.28 18.08
CA ASN A 124 -0.46 -4.18 17.30
C ASN A 124 -0.41 -4.40 15.78
N CYS A 125 -0.46 -5.65 15.33
CA CYS A 125 -0.58 -6.04 13.94
C CYS A 125 -2.02 -6.40 13.63
N PHE A 126 -2.68 -5.60 12.79
CA PHE A 126 -4.07 -5.80 12.39
C PHE A 126 -4.11 -6.32 10.96
N ILE A 127 -4.65 -7.52 10.76
CA ILE A 127 -4.65 -8.21 9.47
C ILE A 127 -6.08 -8.43 9.02
N THR A 128 -6.37 -8.08 7.76
CA THR A 128 -7.62 -8.40 7.08
C THR A 128 -7.33 -9.33 5.89
N PRO A 129 -8.30 -10.20 5.49
CA PRO A 129 -8.04 -11.26 4.51
C PRO A 129 -8.21 -10.78 3.05
N HIS A 130 -7.39 -9.80 2.63
CA HIS A 130 -7.33 -9.26 1.26
C HIS A 130 -8.71 -8.75 0.78
N ILE A 131 -9.35 -7.93 1.59
CA ILE A 131 -10.72 -7.43 1.39
C ILE A 131 -10.83 -5.91 1.22
N ALA A 132 -9.72 -5.18 1.14
CA ALA A 132 -9.73 -3.72 0.96
C ALA A 132 -10.49 -3.27 -0.32
N TRP A 133 -10.64 -4.15 -1.31
CA TRP A 133 -11.40 -3.95 -2.56
C TRP A 133 -12.86 -4.45 -2.48
N ALA A 134 -13.26 -5.16 -1.42
CA ALA A 134 -14.40 -6.07 -1.44
C ALA A 134 -15.75 -5.42 -1.06
N THR A 135 -15.84 -4.09 -0.97
CA THR A 135 -17.14 -3.44 -0.76
C THR A 135 -18.11 -3.75 -1.90
N LYS A 136 -19.41 -3.79 -1.62
CA LYS A 136 -20.44 -4.05 -2.62
C LYS A 136 -20.30 -3.13 -3.83
N GLU A 137 -20.09 -1.84 -3.59
CA GLU A 137 -19.97 -0.81 -4.62
C GLU A 137 -18.71 -1.00 -5.47
N ALA A 138 -17.57 -1.36 -4.86
CA ALA A 138 -16.33 -1.62 -5.59
C ALA A 138 -16.48 -2.87 -6.48
N ARG A 139 -17.08 -3.95 -5.96
CA ARG A 139 -17.35 -5.17 -6.75
C ARG A 139 -18.30 -4.92 -7.91
N VAL A 140 -19.37 -4.15 -7.71
CA VAL A 140 -20.29 -3.78 -8.79
C VAL A 140 -19.57 -2.98 -9.88
N ARG A 141 -18.71 -2.01 -9.51
CA ARG A 141 -17.89 -1.28 -10.49
C ARG A 141 -16.94 -2.19 -11.25
N LEU A 142 -16.25 -3.08 -10.55
CA LEU A 142 -15.33 -4.06 -11.15
C LEU A 142 -16.06 -4.94 -12.19
N MET A 143 -17.21 -5.51 -11.83
CA MET A 143 -18.01 -6.34 -12.74
C MET A 143 -18.51 -5.56 -13.96
N ARG A 144 -18.93 -4.30 -13.78
CA ARG A 144 -19.35 -3.44 -14.92
C ARG A 144 -18.19 -3.19 -15.89
N ILE A 145 -16.99 -2.94 -15.37
CA ILE A 145 -15.80 -2.73 -16.19
C ILE A 145 -15.44 -4.04 -16.93
N ALA A 146 -15.42 -5.17 -16.24
CA ALA A 146 -15.11 -6.47 -16.84
C ALA A 146 -16.10 -6.83 -17.97
N VAL A 147 -17.39 -6.65 -17.74
CA VAL A 147 -18.43 -6.85 -18.76
C VAL A 147 -18.27 -5.87 -19.92
N GLY A 148 -17.94 -4.61 -19.64
CA GLY A 148 -17.66 -3.61 -20.66
C GLY A 148 -16.48 -3.97 -21.56
N ASN A 149 -15.38 -4.42 -20.95
CA ASN A 149 -14.19 -4.87 -21.68
C ASN A 149 -14.49 -6.09 -22.57
N LEU A 150 -15.23 -7.07 -22.05
CA LEU A 150 -15.63 -8.24 -22.83
C LEU A 150 -16.52 -7.85 -24.02
N LYS A 151 -17.51 -6.96 -23.81
CA LYS A 151 -18.36 -6.46 -24.89
C LYS A 151 -17.56 -5.70 -25.95
N GLY A 152 -16.61 -4.86 -25.55
CA GLY A 152 -15.69 -4.16 -26.45
C GLY A 152 -14.87 -5.15 -27.26
N PHE A 153 -14.27 -6.14 -26.61
CA PHE A 153 -13.48 -7.18 -27.27
C PHE A 153 -14.29 -7.94 -28.35
N ILE A 154 -15.53 -8.35 -28.05
CA ILE A 154 -16.41 -9.05 -28.98
C ILE A 154 -16.73 -8.17 -30.20
N LYS A 155 -16.80 -6.85 -30.04
CA LYS A 155 -17.05 -5.90 -31.15
C LYS A 155 -15.80 -5.48 -31.91
N GLY A 156 -14.61 -5.94 -31.50
CA GLY A 156 -13.32 -5.48 -32.06
C GLY A 156 -12.91 -4.09 -31.58
N GLU A 157 -13.54 -3.57 -30.52
CA GLU A 157 -13.19 -2.27 -29.90
C GLU A 157 -12.09 -2.47 -28.85
N ILE A 158 -11.04 -1.66 -28.89
CA ILE A 158 -9.96 -1.70 -27.90
C ILE A 158 -10.35 -0.82 -26.70
N VAL A 159 -10.66 -1.44 -25.56
CA VAL A 159 -11.02 -0.74 -24.31
C VAL A 159 -10.11 -1.20 -23.17
N ASN A 160 -9.59 -0.25 -22.41
CA ASN A 160 -8.73 -0.53 -21.25
C ASN A 160 -7.57 -1.49 -21.56
N ASN A 161 -6.98 -1.38 -22.75
CA ASN A 161 -5.86 -2.23 -23.15
C ASN A 161 -4.65 -1.95 -22.26
N VAL A 162 -4.08 -2.99 -21.67
CA VAL A 162 -2.86 -2.95 -20.83
C VAL A 162 -1.72 -3.78 -21.46
N ALA A 163 -1.92 -4.34 -22.63
CA ALA A 163 -0.86 -4.98 -23.42
C ALA A 163 -0.01 -3.90 -24.08
N GLU A 164 1.34 -4.01 -23.96
CA GLU A 164 2.34 -3.24 -24.71
C GLU A 164 2.55 -3.82 -26.10
#